data_828e18c4e205a0c45ac52b84c7b7cdf2
#
_entry.id   828e18c4e205a0c45ac52b84c7b7cdf2
#
_cell.length_a   1.000
_cell.length_b   1.000
_cell.length_c   1.000
_cell.angle_alpha   90.00
_cell.angle_beta   90.00
_cell.angle_gamma   90.00
#
_symmetry.space_group_name_H-M   'P 1'
#
loop_
_entity.id
_entity.type
_entity.pdbx_description
1 polymer ?
#
loop_
_entity_poly.entity_id
_entity_poly.type
_entity_poly.pdbx_seq_one_letter_code
_entity_poly.pdbx_strand_id
1 'polypeptide(L)'
;MNEQGILWGAKSTRRRKTMKDRILGRYIAKNHSDNVFTDRELQVIKQGDTDTLVETFLHMDNDYYKTQMQCTLKSLGMFMDCNIELNQIDYEREYKGQFIGCQVMDGDIDVFLGIAGDNRELLKVASTFAQEDIEEFDEDAYDALCEFINVMNGAYATKLGEADIEVTLHPPVFYKDTEVTADTGFYVVTFNIEDNVFKILMAADNKIQLSA
;
A
#
# COMPACT_ATOMS: atom_id res chain seq x y z
N MET A 1 -39.55 -17.23 -8.51
CA MET A 1 -38.73 -16.53 -7.52
C MET A 1 -37.42 -17.32 -7.42
N ASN A 2 -36.32 -16.76 -7.90
CA ASN A 2 -35.06 -17.47 -8.11
C ASN A 2 -34.20 -17.45 -6.87
N GLU A 3 -33.97 -18.60 -6.24
CA GLU A 3 -33.06 -18.80 -5.09
C GLU A 3 -31.55 -18.61 -5.42
N GLN A 4 -31.19 -18.25 -6.65
CA GLN A 4 -29.80 -18.07 -7.07
C GLN A 4 -29.17 -16.71 -6.66
N GLY A 5 -29.98 -15.70 -6.30
CA GLY A 5 -29.49 -14.36 -5.96
C GLY A 5 -28.77 -14.25 -4.60
N ILE A 6 -29.06 -15.14 -3.65
CA ILE A 6 -28.55 -15.07 -2.28
C ILE A 6 -27.14 -15.67 -2.16
N LEU A 7 -26.76 -16.59 -3.03
CA LEU A 7 -25.47 -17.29 -3.01
C LEU A 7 -24.29 -16.43 -3.49
N TRP A 8 -24.52 -15.42 -4.33
CA TRP A 8 -23.45 -14.56 -4.86
C TRP A 8 -22.92 -13.55 -3.83
N GLY A 9 -23.78 -12.99 -2.97
CA GLY A 9 -23.38 -12.06 -1.93
C GLY A 9 -22.50 -12.70 -0.83
N ALA A 10 -22.84 -13.94 -0.43
CA ALA A 10 -22.10 -14.67 0.59
C ALA A 10 -20.71 -15.15 0.12
N LYS A 11 -20.57 -15.51 -1.16
CA LYS A 11 -19.26 -15.89 -1.72
C LYS A 11 -18.31 -14.70 -1.85
N SER A 12 -18.81 -13.53 -2.25
CA SER A 12 -18.02 -12.31 -2.37
C SER A 12 -17.48 -11.84 -1.02
N THR A 13 -18.30 -11.84 0.02
CA THR A 13 -17.91 -11.42 1.37
C THR A 13 -16.88 -12.37 2.01
N ARG A 14 -17.02 -13.68 1.79
CA ARG A 14 -16.08 -14.70 2.31
C ARG A 14 -14.73 -14.65 1.58
N ARG A 15 -14.73 -14.36 0.27
CA ARG A 15 -13.51 -14.22 -0.54
C ARG A 15 -12.73 -12.97 -0.15
N ARG A 16 -13.39 -11.83 0.08
CA ARG A 16 -12.77 -10.58 0.55
C ARG A 16 -12.11 -10.72 1.94
N LYS A 17 -12.74 -11.44 2.86
CA LYS A 17 -12.20 -11.67 4.21
C LYS A 17 -10.91 -12.50 4.18
N THR A 18 -10.86 -13.55 3.33
CA THR A 18 -9.66 -14.38 3.15
C THR A 18 -8.52 -13.68 2.40
N MET A 19 -8.78 -12.68 1.56
CA MET A 19 -7.72 -11.93 0.88
C MET A 19 -7.03 -10.93 1.80
N LYS A 20 -7.77 -10.22 2.65
CA LYS A 20 -7.21 -9.29 3.65
C LYS A 20 -6.25 -9.98 4.62
N ASP A 21 -6.60 -11.20 5.06
CA ASP A 21 -5.76 -12.01 5.95
C ASP A 21 -4.45 -12.47 5.28
N ARG A 22 -4.35 -12.44 3.94
CA ARG A 22 -3.20 -12.95 3.19
C ARG A 22 -2.08 -11.93 3.02
N ILE A 23 -2.39 -10.62 2.88
CA ILE A 23 -1.37 -9.60 2.61
C ILE A 23 -0.30 -9.60 3.70
N LEU A 24 -0.69 -9.65 4.96
CA LEU A 24 0.22 -9.63 6.11
C LEU A 24 0.65 -11.02 6.59
N GLY A 25 -0.08 -12.07 6.26
CA GLY A 25 0.08 -13.38 6.89
C GLY A 25 1.47 -13.97 6.78
N ARG A 26 2.09 -13.93 5.59
CA ARG A 26 3.47 -14.42 5.40
C ARG A 26 4.50 -13.53 6.09
N TYR A 27 4.32 -12.22 6.03
CA TYR A 27 5.21 -11.27 6.69
C TYR A 27 5.22 -11.50 8.21
N ILE A 28 4.05 -11.62 8.83
CA ILE A 28 3.91 -11.89 10.26
C ILE A 28 4.57 -13.23 10.61
N ALA A 29 4.29 -14.29 9.85
CA ALA A 29 4.88 -15.61 10.11
C ALA A 29 6.41 -15.62 9.97
N LYS A 30 6.96 -14.85 9.03
CA LYS A 30 8.43 -14.77 8.80
C LYS A 30 9.16 -13.94 9.85
N ASN A 31 8.54 -12.86 10.32
CA ASN A 31 9.20 -11.86 11.16
C ASN A 31 8.86 -11.96 12.66
N HIS A 32 7.90 -12.82 13.03
CA HIS A 32 7.62 -13.10 14.43
C HIS A 32 8.68 -14.04 15.02
N SER A 33 9.34 -13.60 16.07
CA SER A 33 10.40 -14.40 16.74
C SER A 33 9.83 -15.74 17.24
N ASP A 34 10.54 -16.81 16.90
CA ASP A 34 10.30 -18.20 17.35
C ASP A 34 8.96 -18.85 16.92
N ASN A 35 8.15 -18.21 16.07
CA ASN A 35 6.82 -18.68 15.66
C ASN A 35 5.86 -19.01 16.84
N VAL A 36 6.11 -18.42 18.00
CA VAL A 36 5.29 -18.62 19.21
C VAL A 36 4.44 -17.37 19.43
N PHE A 37 3.17 -17.45 19.07
CA PHE A 37 2.22 -16.36 19.28
C PHE A 37 1.56 -16.46 20.64
N THR A 38 1.42 -15.32 21.30
CA THR A 38 0.60 -15.21 22.52
C THR A 38 -0.88 -15.40 22.20
N ASP A 39 -1.70 -15.72 23.20
CA ASP A 39 -3.16 -15.85 23.02
C ASP A 39 -3.79 -14.56 22.46
N ARG A 40 -3.26 -13.39 22.86
CA ARG A 40 -3.71 -12.09 22.34
C ARG A 40 -3.38 -11.93 20.85
N GLU A 41 -2.18 -12.24 20.43
CA GLU A 41 -1.76 -12.18 19.02
C GLU A 41 -2.56 -13.17 18.17
N LEU A 42 -2.80 -14.38 18.66
CA LEU A 42 -3.67 -15.35 17.97
C LEU A 42 -5.11 -14.84 17.81
N GLN A 43 -5.63 -14.09 18.77
CA GLN A 43 -6.95 -13.46 18.64
C GLN A 43 -6.93 -12.37 17.57
N VAL A 44 -5.91 -11.51 17.55
CA VAL A 44 -5.74 -10.47 16.53
C VAL A 44 -5.67 -11.08 15.13
N ILE A 45 -4.85 -12.13 14.93
CA ILE A 45 -4.75 -12.87 13.67
C ILE A 45 -6.11 -13.46 13.25
N LYS A 46 -6.85 -14.04 14.19
CA LYS A 46 -8.19 -14.61 13.91
C LYS A 46 -9.23 -13.56 13.53
N GLN A 47 -9.15 -12.37 14.12
CA GLN A 47 -10.06 -11.26 13.79
C GLN A 47 -9.77 -10.72 12.38
N GLY A 48 -8.49 -10.72 11.96
CA GLY A 48 -8.06 -10.30 10.62
C GLY A 48 -8.36 -8.84 10.32
N ASP A 49 -8.45 -7.99 11.36
CA ASP A 49 -8.61 -6.55 11.18
C ASP A 49 -7.27 -5.90 10.85
N THR A 50 -7.21 -5.18 9.72
CA THR A 50 -5.96 -4.60 9.20
C THR A 50 -5.32 -3.63 10.20
N ASP A 51 -6.11 -2.77 10.85
CA ASP A 51 -5.59 -1.76 11.77
C ASP A 51 -4.94 -2.44 12.97
N THR A 52 -5.63 -3.39 13.57
CA THR A 52 -5.12 -4.14 14.72
C THR A 52 -3.91 -5.01 14.36
N LEU A 53 -3.87 -5.56 13.14
CA LEU A 53 -2.71 -6.32 12.65
C LEU A 53 -1.48 -5.42 12.47
N VAL A 54 -1.64 -4.23 11.88
CA VAL A 54 -0.56 -3.23 11.75
C VAL A 54 -0.03 -2.82 13.12
N GLU A 55 -0.92 -2.42 14.04
CA GLU A 55 -0.55 -2.01 15.39
C GLU A 55 0.18 -3.10 16.18
N THR A 56 -0.18 -4.36 15.95
CA THR A 56 0.38 -5.47 16.73
C THR A 56 1.69 -5.99 16.17
N PHE A 57 1.84 -6.02 14.84
CA PHE A 57 2.91 -6.77 14.19
C PHE A 57 3.86 -5.91 13.35
N LEU A 58 3.50 -4.68 12.98
CA LEU A 58 4.38 -3.81 12.22
C LEU A 58 5.01 -2.76 13.13
N HIS A 59 6.34 -2.82 13.26
CA HIS A 59 7.12 -1.86 14.04
C HIS A 59 7.43 -0.65 13.16
N MET A 60 6.61 0.39 13.26
CA MET A 60 6.79 1.66 12.56
C MET A 60 7.01 2.79 13.57
N ASP A 61 7.83 3.78 13.20
CA ASP A 61 8.37 4.80 14.12
C ASP A 61 7.33 5.67 14.80
N ASN A 62 6.22 5.95 14.10
CA ASN A 62 5.16 6.81 14.63
C ASN A 62 3.79 6.44 14.07
N ASP A 63 2.75 7.08 14.60
CA ASP A 63 1.35 6.78 14.24
C ASP A 63 1.00 7.29 12.83
N TYR A 64 1.69 8.29 12.28
CA TYR A 64 1.50 8.72 10.90
C TYR A 64 1.84 7.60 9.92
N TYR A 65 2.99 6.96 10.09
CA TYR A 65 3.39 5.82 9.26
C TYR A 65 2.47 4.62 9.42
N LYS A 66 2.03 4.31 10.66
CA LYS A 66 1.08 3.21 10.89
C LYS A 66 -0.23 3.47 10.16
N THR A 67 -0.79 4.69 10.28
CA THR A 67 -2.02 5.08 9.61
C THR A 67 -1.88 5.05 8.09
N GLN A 68 -0.75 5.53 7.54
CA GLN A 68 -0.45 5.47 6.12
C GLN A 68 -0.40 4.00 5.63
N MET A 69 0.27 3.12 6.37
CA MET A 69 0.33 1.68 6.09
C MET A 69 -1.07 1.03 6.15
N GLN A 70 -1.87 1.35 7.16
CA GLN A 70 -3.24 0.85 7.29
C GLN A 70 -4.10 1.23 6.07
N CYS A 71 -4.03 2.49 5.63
CA CYS A 71 -4.73 2.98 4.45
C CYS A 71 -4.24 2.28 3.17
N THR A 72 -2.93 2.12 3.01
CA THR A 72 -2.31 1.42 1.89
C THR A 72 -2.77 -0.04 1.82
N LEU A 73 -2.68 -0.79 2.91
CA LEU A 73 -3.10 -2.20 2.96
C LEU A 73 -4.60 -2.38 2.70
N LYS A 74 -5.44 -1.46 3.21
CA LYS A 74 -6.88 -1.47 2.95
C LYS A 74 -7.18 -1.21 1.48
N SER A 75 -6.49 -0.24 0.86
CA SER A 75 -6.64 0.07 -0.56
C SER A 75 -6.20 -1.10 -1.43
N LEU A 76 -5.03 -1.70 -1.16
CA LEU A 76 -4.58 -2.93 -1.82
C LEU A 76 -5.64 -4.04 -1.72
N GLY A 77 -6.14 -4.31 -0.52
CA GLY A 77 -7.15 -5.35 -0.31
C GLY A 77 -8.54 -5.05 -0.87
N MET A 78 -8.83 -3.79 -1.21
CA MET A 78 -10.12 -3.36 -1.77
C MET A 78 -10.12 -3.35 -3.29
N PHE A 79 -9.05 -2.86 -3.89
CA PHE A 79 -8.99 -2.57 -5.32
C PHE A 79 -8.22 -3.61 -6.13
N MET A 80 -7.35 -4.40 -5.50
CA MET A 80 -6.57 -5.44 -6.17
C MET A 80 -7.24 -6.81 -6.00
N ASP A 81 -7.91 -7.32 -7.05
CA ASP A 81 -8.53 -8.67 -7.02
C ASP A 81 -7.54 -9.77 -7.43
N CYS A 82 -6.35 -9.78 -6.78
CA CYS A 82 -5.31 -10.78 -7.00
C CYS A 82 -4.61 -11.15 -5.69
N ASN A 83 -3.65 -12.08 -5.75
CA ASN A 83 -2.84 -12.42 -4.58
C ASN A 83 -1.73 -11.39 -4.40
N ILE A 84 -1.83 -10.60 -3.33
CA ILE A 84 -0.79 -9.65 -2.91
C ILE A 84 -0.30 -10.06 -1.53
N GLU A 85 1.02 -10.00 -1.32
CA GLU A 85 1.66 -10.34 -0.07
C GLU A 85 2.71 -9.28 0.29
N LEU A 86 2.68 -8.80 1.53
CA LEU A 86 3.77 -8.01 2.08
C LEU A 86 5.00 -8.90 2.24
N ASN A 87 6.10 -8.51 1.61
CA ASN A 87 7.34 -9.26 1.64
C ASN A 87 8.35 -8.68 2.64
N GLN A 88 8.59 -7.35 2.57
CA GLN A 88 9.63 -6.68 3.33
C GLN A 88 9.26 -5.23 3.63
N ILE A 89 9.74 -4.73 4.75
CA ILE A 89 9.66 -3.32 5.14
C ILE A 89 11.09 -2.90 5.49
N ASP A 90 11.62 -1.92 4.76
CA ASP A 90 12.92 -1.32 5.00
C ASP A 90 12.74 0.15 5.36
N TYR A 91 13.70 0.71 6.10
CA TYR A 91 13.77 2.15 6.37
C TYR A 91 15.06 2.68 5.76
N GLU A 92 14.93 3.54 4.75
CA GLU A 92 16.02 3.97 3.89
C GLU A 92 16.11 5.51 3.85
N ARG A 93 17.27 6.02 3.51
CA ARG A 93 17.47 7.46 3.26
C ARG A 93 17.52 7.81 1.79
N GLU A 94 17.75 6.82 0.95
CA GLU A 94 17.73 6.96 -0.50
C GLU A 94 17.11 5.73 -1.17
N TYR A 95 16.45 5.94 -2.27
CA TYR A 95 15.91 4.90 -3.13
C TYR A 95 16.04 5.31 -4.60
N LYS A 96 16.59 4.42 -5.42
CA LYS A 96 16.69 4.61 -6.89
C LYS A 96 15.73 3.68 -7.58
N GLY A 97 14.86 4.23 -8.42
CA GLY A 97 13.88 3.48 -9.18
C GLY A 97 13.91 3.79 -10.66
N GLN A 98 13.66 2.77 -11.48
CA GLN A 98 13.50 2.97 -12.93
C GLN A 98 12.25 3.78 -13.23
N PHE A 99 11.14 3.48 -12.54
CA PHE A 99 9.91 4.25 -12.59
C PHE A 99 9.37 4.47 -11.19
N ILE A 100 8.98 5.70 -10.91
CA ILE A 100 8.36 6.10 -9.64
C ILE A 100 7.17 7.00 -9.96
N GLY A 101 5.96 6.48 -9.74
CA GLY A 101 4.77 7.32 -9.66
C GLY A 101 4.61 7.79 -8.22
N CYS A 102 4.39 9.07 -7.99
CA CYS A 102 4.25 9.55 -6.63
C CYS A 102 3.29 10.73 -6.51
N GLN A 103 2.82 10.93 -5.29
CA GLN A 103 1.98 12.07 -4.92
C GLN A 103 2.47 12.62 -3.59
N VAL A 104 2.59 13.93 -3.51
CA VAL A 104 2.87 14.65 -2.27
C VAL A 104 1.60 15.28 -1.73
N MET A 105 1.54 15.42 -0.42
CA MET A 105 0.58 16.26 0.28
C MET A 105 1.34 17.19 1.20
N ASP A 106 0.87 18.42 1.34
CA ASP A 106 1.41 19.41 2.27
C ASP A 106 0.29 20.07 3.09
N GLY A 107 0.65 20.67 4.21
CA GLY A 107 -0.27 21.29 5.14
C GLY A 107 0.32 21.30 6.54
N ASP A 108 -0.41 20.75 7.50
CA ASP A 108 0.10 20.59 8.87
C ASP A 108 1.29 19.63 8.94
N ILE A 109 1.36 18.68 8.05
CA ILE A 109 2.50 17.77 7.85
C ILE A 109 2.82 17.59 6.37
N ASP A 110 4.10 17.30 6.06
CA ASP A 110 4.51 16.89 4.73
C ASP A 110 4.33 15.37 4.56
N VAL A 111 3.68 14.93 3.50
CA VAL A 111 3.45 13.50 3.21
C VAL A 111 3.87 13.17 1.78
N PHE A 112 4.46 12.00 1.63
CA PHE A 112 4.82 11.43 0.34
C PHE A 112 4.36 9.97 0.27
N LEU A 113 3.76 9.61 -0.85
CA LEU A 113 3.51 8.23 -1.22
C LEU A 113 3.95 8.02 -2.66
N GLY A 114 4.81 7.02 -2.87
CA GLY A 114 5.26 6.62 -4.20
C GLY A 114 5.00 5.15 -4.45
N ILE A 115 4.76 4.79 -5.72
CA ILE A 115 4.75 3.43 -6.22
C ILE A 115 5.94 3.27 -7.18
N ALA A 116 6.75 2.24 -6.97
CA ALA A 116 8.00 2.07 -7.72
C ALA A 116 8.17 0.62 -8.21
N GLY A 117 8.78 0.50 -9.38
CA GLY A 117 9.10 -0.77 -10.02
C GLY A 117 9.68 -0.59 -11.40
N ASP A 118 9.89 -1.69 -12.12
CA ASP A 118 10.16 -1.66 -13.56
C ASP A 118 8.86 -1.61 -14.39
N ASN A 119 8.98 -1.52 -15.71
CA ASN A 119 7.83 -1.49 -16.62
C ASN A 119 6.86 -2.66 -16.41
N ARG A 120 7.39 -3.87 -16.29
CA ARG A 120 6.59 -5.09 -16.19
C ARG A 120 5.85 -5.15 -14.84
N GLU A 121 6.55 -4.77 -13.79
CA GLU A 121 6.04 -4.76 -12.43
C GLU A 121 4.89 -3.75 -12.29
N LEU A 122 5.10 -2.54 -12.77
CA LEU A 122 4.09 -1.48 -12.69
C LEU A 122 2.93 -1.69 -13.66
N LEU A 123 3.18 -2.27 -14.84
CA LEU A 123 2.12 -2.67 -15.77
C LEU A 123 1.18 -3.70 -15.14
N LYS A 124 1.74 -4.66 -14.39
CA LYS A 124 0.92 -5.64 -13.64
C LYS A 124 0.07 -4.97 -12.57
N VAL A 125 0.61 -3.98 -11.87
CA VAL A 125 -0.16 -3.21 -10.87
C VAL A 125 -1.26 -2.41 -11.54
N ALA A 126 -0.96 -1.69 -12.63
CA ALA A 126 -1.90 -0.89 -13.39
C ALA A 126 -3.08 -1.73 -13.91
N SER A 127 -2.79 -2.82 -14.63
CA SER A 127 -3.80 -3.75 -15.15
C SER A 127 -4.66 -4.35 -14.06
N THR A 128 -4.07 -4.71 -12.92
CA THR A 128 -4.81 -5.28 -11.79
C THR A 128 -5.74 -4.26 -11.14
N PHE A 129 -5.29 -3.01 -10.99
CA PHE A 129 -6.09 -1.92 -10.42
C PHE A 129 -7.23 -1.51 -11.36
N ALA A 130 -6.93 -1.29 -12.65
CA ALA A 130 -7.91 -0.93 -13.66
C ALA A 130 -8.92 -2.06 -13.94
N GLN A 131 -8.60 -3.30 -13.58
CA GLN A 131 -9.35 -4.52 -13.94
C GLN A 131 -9.49 -4.68 -15.46
N GLU A 132 -8.48 -4.22 -16.17
CA GLU A 132 -8.36 -4.26 -17.63
C GLU A 132 -6.98 -4.79 -18.01
N ASP A 133 -6.87 -5.37 -19.22
CA ASP A 133 -5.61 -5.88 -19.74
C ASP A 133 -4.89 -4.72 -20.44
N ILE A 134 -3.98 -4.05 -19.73
CA ILE A 134 -3.13 -2.99 -20.28
C ILE A 134 -1.86 -3.67 -20.80
N GLU A 135 -1.63 -3.63 -22.12
CA GLU A 135 -0.55 -4.39 -22.76
C GLU A 135 0.77 -3.62 -22.80
N GLU A 136 0.72 -2.29 -22.81
CA GLU A 136 1.88 -1.41 -22.92
C GLU A 136 1.98 -0.44 -21.73
N PHE A 137 3.20 -0.07 -21.36
CA PHE A 137 3.45 0.91 -20.29
C PHE A 137 3.42 2.32 -20.87
N ASP A 138 2.21 2.79 -21.14
CA ASP A 138 1.88 4.04 -21.79
C ASP A 138 0.98 4.95 -20.91
N GLU A 139 0.25 5.87 -21.52
CA GLU A 139 -0.61 6.82 -20.82
C GLU A 139 -1.71 6.15 -20.01
N ASP A 140 -2.32 5.06 -20.50
CA ASP A 140 -3.37 4.32 -19.77
C ASP A 140 -2.80 3.67 -18.50
N ALA A 141 -1.59 3.11 -18.59
CA ALA A 141 -0.91 2.57 -17.42
C ALA A 141 -0.54 3.64 -16.39
N TYR A 142 -0.05 4.82 -16.87
CA TYR A 142 0.24 5.96 -15.98
C TYR A 142 -1.01 6.46 -15.28
N ASP A 143 -2.11 6.63 -15.99
CA ASP A 143 -3.38 7.10 -15.43
C ASP A 143 -3.91 6.13 -14.38
N ALA A 144 -3.88 4.83 -14.65
CA ALA A 144 -4.29 3.81 -13.69
C ALA A 144 -3.44 3.86 -12.40
N LEU A 145 -2.11 3.99 -12.52
CA LEU A 145 -1.21 4.08 -11.37
C LEU A 145 -1.39 5.40 -10.61
N CYS A 146 -1.56 6.52 -11.30
CA CYS A 146 -1.83 7.82 -10.69
C CYS A 146 -3.14 7.80 -9.90
N GLU A 147 -4.20 7.22 -10.48
CA GLU A 147 -5.49 7.08 -9.78
C GLU A 147 -5.37 6.17 -8.56
N PHE A 148 -4.60 5.08 -8.66
CA PHE A 148 -4.38 4.19 -7.52
C PHE A 148 -3.63 4.90 -6.38
N ILE A 149 -2.60 5.68 -6.68
CA ILE A 149 -1.89 6.52 -5.70
C ILE A 149 -2.85 7.53 -5.06
N ASN A 150 -3.66 8.18 -5.89
CA ASN A 150 -4.64 9.17 -5.44
C ASN A 150 -5.69 8.56 -4.49
N VAL A 151 -6.15 7.34 -4.77
CA VAL A 151 -7.06 6.59 -3.89
C VAL A 151 -6.43 6.28 -2.54
N MET A 152 -5.17 5.81 -2.52
CA MET A 152 -4.45 5.53 -1.27
C MET A 152 -4.25 6.78 -0.43
N ASN A 153 -3.80 7.88 -1.04
CA ASN A 153 -3.58 9.14 -0.36
C ASN A 153 -4.88 9.82 0.06
N GLY A 154 -5.95 9.73 -0.73
CA GLY A 154 -7.27 10.23 -0.35
C GLY A 154 -7.82 9.53 0.91
N ALA A 155 -7.61 8.21 1.01
CA ALA A 155 -7.96 7.47 2.22
C ALA A 155 -7.12 7.91 3.43
N TYR A 156 -5.82 8.17 3.23
CA TYR A 156 -4.93 8.65 4.30
C TYR A 156 -5.27 10.09 4.72
N ALA A 157 -5.48 11.01 3.77
CA ALA A 157 -5.89 12.38 4.05
C ALA A 157 -7.20 12.44 4.84
N THR A 158 -8.15 11.54 4.54
CA THR A 158 -9.38 11.41 5.32
C THR A 158 -9.09 11.02 6.77
N LYS A 159 -8.14 10.11 7.01
CA LYS A 159 -7.74 9.72 8.36
C LYS A 159 -7.01 10.81 9.12
N LEU A 160 -6.19 11.60 8.43
CA LEU A 160 -5.54 12.78 9.01
C LEU A 160 -6.58 13.83 9.41
N GLY A 161 -7.57 14.11 8.54
CA GLY A 161 -8.66 15.04 8.85
C GLY A 161 -9.55 14.59 10.02
N GLU A 162 -9.75 13.25 10.22
CA GLU A 162 -10.41 12.72 11.42
C GLU A 162 -9.62 13.00 12.73
N ALA A 163 -8.32 13.28 12.61
CA ALA A 163 -7.42 13.65 13.72
C ALA A 163 -7.12 15.16 13.78
N ASP A 164 -7.93 15.99 13.10
CA ASP A 164 -7.76 17.43 13.00
C ASP A 164 -6.42 17.89 12.37
N ILE A 165 -5.87 17.08 11.45
CA ILE A 165 -4.66 17.37 10.67
C ILE A 165 -5.08 17.68 9.23
N GLU A 166 -4.84 18.91 8.77
CA GLU A 166 -5.22 19.35 7.44
C GLU A 166 -4.05 19.18 6.46
N VAL A 167 -4.32 18.51 5.33
CA VAL A 167 -3.37 18.34 4.22
C VAL A 167 -4.04 18.59 2.88
N THR A 168 -3.27 19.10 1.92
CA THR A 168 -3.68 19.32 0.53
C THR A 168 -2.98 18.32 -0.38
N LEU A 169 -3.74 17.58 -1.16
CA LEU A 169 -3.20 16.64 -2.16
C LEU A 169 -2.78 17.41 -3.41
N HIS A 170 -1.54 17.19 -3.86
CA HIS A 170 -1.07 17.64 -5.17
C HIS A 170 -1.36 16.57 -6.24
N PRO A 171 -1.41 16.92 -7.54
CA PRO A 171 -1.56 15.92 -8.59
C PRO A 171 -0.43 14.88 -8.55
N PRO A 172 -0.72 13.59 -8.78
CA PRO A 172 0.32 12.57 -8.92
C PRO A 172 1.23 12.88 -10.12
N VAL A 173 2.51 12.51 -10.01
CA VAL A 173 3.52 12.71 -11.04
C VAL A 173 4.32 11.43 -11.22
N PHE A 174 4.71 11.14 -12.47
CA PHE A 174 5.56 10.01 -12.83
C PHE A 174 6.97 10.47 -13.19
N TYR A 175 7.97 9.77 -12.65
CA TYR A 175 9.39 9.99 -12.90
C TYR A 175 10.05 8.72 -13.43
N LYS A 176 11.05 8.91 -14.29
CA LYS A 176 11.89 7.84 -14.82
C LYS A 176 13.33 8.04 -14.35
N ASP A 177 14.01 6.93 -14.01
CA ASP A 177 15.42 6.89 -13.59
C ASP A 177 15.72 7.93 -12.48
N THR A 178 14.90 7.92 -11.44
CA THR A 178 14.86 8.96 -10.39
C THR A 178 15.33 8.40 -9.06
N GLU A 179 16.01 9.27 -8.31
CA GLU A 179 16.39 9.03 -6.92
C GLU A 179 15.47 9.80 -5.96
N VAL A 180 14.99 9.11 -4.95
CA VAL A 180 14.23 9.65 -3.82
C VAL A 180 15.15 9.70 -2.63
N THR A 181 15.26 10.87 -1.98
CA THR A 181 16.09 11.05 -0.77
C THR A 181 15.32 11.76 0.34
N ALA A 182 15.69 11.48 1.57
CA ALA A 182 15.17 12.16 2.76
C ALA A 182 16.23 12.31 3.85
N ASP A 183 16.17 13.39 4.59
CA ASP A 183 17.14 13.66 5.67
C ASP A 183 17.03 12.62 6.81
N THR A 184 15.82 12.28 7.22
CA THR A 184 15.58 11.32 8.32
C THR A 184 15.33 9.90 7.84
N GLY A 185 14.93 9.71 6.58
CA GLY A 185 14.60 8.42 5.98
C GLY A 185 13.09 8.22 5.75
N PHE A 186 12.75 7.18 5.04
CA PHE A 186 11.38 6.81 4.68
C PHE A 186 11.25 5.30 4.57
N TYR A 187 10.03 4.79 4.64
CA TYR A 187 9.80 3.35 4.47
C TYR A 187 9.73 2.97 3.00
N VAL A 188 10.42 1.88 2.67
CA VAL A 188 10.34 1.16 1.40
C VAL A 188 9.66 -0.17 1.66
N VAL A 189 8.42 -0.28 1.24
CA VAL A 189 7.57 -1.44 1.51
C VAL A 189 7.45 -2.28 0.25
N THR A 190 8.00 -3.48 0.27
CA THR A 190 8.01 -4.40 -0.86
C THR A 190 6.83 -5.35 -0.80
N PHE A 191 6.06 -5.39 -1.89
CA PHE A 191 4.93 -6.29 -2.08
C PHE A 191 5.20 -7.26 -3.24
N ASN A 192 4.79 -8.50 -3.05
CA ASN A 192 4.63 -9.44 -4.16
C ASN A 192 3.21 -9.34 -4.71
N ILE A 193 3.08 -9.28 -6.03
CA ILE A 193 1.83 -9.37 -6.76
C ILE A 193 1.93 -10.52 -7.76
N GLU A 194 1.36 -11.67 -7.42
CA GLU A 194 1.59 -12.92 -8.16
C GLU A 194 3.11 -13.22 -8.30
N ASP A 195 3.65 -13.27 -9.53
CA ASP A 195 5.08 -13.51 -9.82
C ASP A 195 5.90 -12.22 -9.99
N ASN A 196 5.32 -11.04 -9.71
CA ASN A 196 5.99 -9.75 -9.82
C ASN A 196 6.18 -9.10 -8.44
N VAL A 197 7.02 -8.08 -8.40
CA VAL A 197 7.31 -7.32 -7.19
C VAL A 197 7.11 -5.84 -7.48
N PHE A 198 6.50 -5.11 -6.58
CA PHE A 198 6.47 -3.65 -6.62
C PHE A 198 6.73 -3.08 -5.24
N LYS A 199 7.04 -1.80 -5.17
CA LYS A 199 7.35 -1.14 -3.91
C LYS A 199 6.43 0.05 -3.69
N ILE A 200 6.09 0.27 -2.43
CA ILE A 200 5.45 1.51 -1.96
C ILE A 200 6.48 2.26 -1.13
N LEU A 201 6.74 3.51 -1.48
CA LEU A 201 7.59 4.43 -0.75
C LEU A 201 6.70 5.33 0.10
N MET A 202 6.98 5.42 1.40
CA MET A 202 6.11 6.11 2.36
C MET A 202 6.92 7.07 3.22
N ALA A 203 6.56 8.36 3.20
CA ALA A 203 7.07 9.33 4.15
C ALA A 203 5.92 10.15 4.73
N ALA A 204 5.97 10.40 6.04
CA ALA A 204 5.01 11.22 6.76
C ALA A 204 5.75 12.08 7.78
N ASP A 205 5.39 13.37 7.84
CA ASP A 205 6.07 14.41 8.62
C ASP A 205 7.57 14.51 8.25
N ASN A 206 7.85 14.36 6.95
CA ASN A 206 9.21 14.32 6.43
C ASN A 206 9.26 14.77 4.97
N LYS A 207 10.19 15.68 4.65
CA LYS A 207 10.37 16.18 3.30
C LYS A 207 11.19 15.23 2.45
N ILE A 208 10.64 14.93 1.28
CA ILE A 208 11.29 14.14 0.26
C ILE A 208 11.88 15.04 -0.82
N GLN A 209 13.05 14.69 -1.31
CA GLN A 209 13.67 15.29 -2.48
C GLN A 209 13.73 14.27 -3.61
N LEU A 210 13.40 14.72 -4.82
CA LEU A 210 13.45 13.92 -6.04
C LEU A 210 14.53 14.51 -6.94
N SER A 211 15.44 13.66 -7.42
CA SER A 211 16.50 14.05 -8.35
C SER A 211 16.63 13.03 -9.49
N ALA A 212 16.76 13.52 -10.73
CA ALA A 212 16.97 12.71 -11.92
C ALA A 212 18.47 12.56 -12.23
#